data_a65233d3b4952af210a8dc6252796f9c
#
_entry.id   a65233d3b4952af210a8dc6252796f9c
#
_cell.length_a   1.000
_cell.length_b   1.000
_cell.length_c   1.000
_cell.angle_alpha   90.00
_cell.angle_beta   90.00
_cell.angle_gamma   90.00
#
_symmetry.space_group_name_H-M   'P 1'
#
loop_
_entity.id
_entity.type
_entity.pdbx_description
1 polymer ?
#
loop_
_entity_poly.entity_id
_entity_poly.type
_entity_poly.pdbx_seq_one_letter_code
_entity_poly.pdbx_strand_id
1 'polypeptide(L)'
;MSQQRGISGVLDVPPLTPGFVGPGHLAAPVVSGENFEMTDPFILLMDDHLDIGNRPVGGPHPHAGFETVTLILDGAIYDRDEGGTLNAGEVQWMTAGSGVIHNEDVRTKGKMRLLQLWLTLPKSQRWIEPGYRCFIPIRFLCSTNPEPRSVFTAGPLEVFVQAHETMCP
;
A
#
# COMPACT_ATOMS: atom_id res chain seq x y z
N MET A 1 5.69 1.26 -31.29
CA MET A 1 7.06 1.23 -30.71
C MET A 1 6.90 1.27 -29.20
N SER A 2 7.27 0.21 -28.47
CA SER A 2 7.25 0.20 -27.00
C SER A 2 8.34 1.15 -26.50
N GLN A 3 7.98 2.20 -25.77
CA GLN A 3 8.97 3.04 -25.08
C GLN A 3 9.60 2.20 -23.96
N GLN A 4 10.87 1.91 -24.09
CA GLN A 4 11.64 1.26 -23.03
C GLN A 4 11.88 2.29 -21.92
N ARG A 5 11.37 2.02 -20.71
CA ARG A 5 11.64 2.83 -19.51
C ARG A 5 12.89 2.28 -18.84
N GLY A 6 13.82 3.16 -18.49
CA GLY A 6 15.01 2.84 -17.72
C GLY A 6 14.93 3.41 -16.30
N ILE A 7 15.75 2.91 -15.38
CA ILE A 7 15.95 3.52 -14.06
C ILE A 7 16.79 4.77 -14.28
N SER A 8 16.25 5.94 -13.91
CA SER A 8 16.96 7.22 -14.02
C SER A 8 17.76 7.57 -12.76
N GLY A 9 17.48 6.93 -11.63
CA GLY A 9 18.16 7.15 -10.37
C GLY A 9 17.66 6.20 -9.27
N VAL A 10 18.44 6.13 -8.21
CA VAL A 10 18.10 5.41 -6.98
C VAL A 10 18.28 6.40 -5.83
N LEU A 11 17.31 6.47 -4.95
CA LEU A 11 17.36 7.30 -3.74
C LEU A 11 17.29 6.41 -2.51
N ASP A 12 18.01 6.79 -1.48
CA ASP A 12 17.89 6.15 -0.18
C ASP A 12 16.58 6.57 0.49
N VAL A 13 15.91 5.61 1.13
CA VAL A 13 14.72 5.91 1.94
C VAL A 13 15.14 6.74 3.15
N PRO A 14 14.42 7.81 3.49
CA PRO A 14 14.70 8.61 4.68
C PRO A 14 14.68 7.76 5.97
N PRO A 15 15.39 8.18 7.03
CA PRO A 15 15.29 7.50 8.32
C PRO A 15 13.88 7.49 8.86
N LEU A 16 13.56 6.42 9.61
CA LEU A 16 12.29 6.33 10.34
C LEU A 16 12.17 7.46 11.36
N THR A 17 11.03 8.12 11.38
CA THR A 17 10.66 9.17 12.34
C THR A 17 9.35 8.81 13.04
N PRO A 18 9.01 9.44 14.20
CA PRO A 18 7.75 9.20 14.86
C PRO A 18 6.55 9.44 13.92
N GLY A 19 5.69 8.43 13.79
CA GLY A 19 4.50 8.50 12.95
C GLY A 19 3.27 9.05 13.71
N PHE A 20 2.18 9.28 12.98
CA PHE A 20 0.98 9.98 13.48
C PHE A 20 0.18 9.18 14.53
N VAL A 21 0.30 7.85 14.56
CA VAL A 21 -0.41 6.99 15.55
C VAL A 21 0.15 7.19 16.98
N GLY A 22 1.29 7.85 17.11
CA GLY A 22 1.94 8.15 18.39
C GLY A 22 2.94 7.06 18.84
N PRO A 23 3.19 6.90 20.15
CA PRO A 23 4.25 6.02 20.63
C PRO A 23 4.18 4.59 20.08
N GLY A 24 5.31 4.09 19.56
CA GLY A 24 5.39 2.77 18.90
C GLY A 24 5.06 2.78 17.42
N HIS A 25 4.77 3.94 16.82
CA HIS A 25 4.68 4.10 15.39
C HIS A 25 5.88 4.90 14.88
N LEU A 26 6.63 4.29 13.98
CA LEU A 26 7.71 4.92 13.21
C LEU A 26 7.38 4.83 11.74
N ALA A 27 7.67 5.87 10.97
CA ALA A 27 7.37 5.91 9.54
C ALA A 27 8.48 6.59 8.74
N ALA A 28 8.68 6.16 7.50
CA ALA A 28 9.54 6.82 6.54
C ALA A 28 8.74 7.21 5.28
N PRO A 29 8.78 8.48 4.85
CA PRO A 29 8.16 8.91 3.60
C PRO A 29 9.07 8.51 2.41
N VAL A 30 8.72 7.41 1.72
CA VAL A 30 9.40 6.96 0.49
C VAL A 30 9.05 7.88 -0.68
N VAL A 31 7.78 8.30 -0.75
CA VAL A 31 7.30 9.37 -1.61
C VAL A 31 6.54 10.34 -0.72
N SER A 32 6.97 11.61 -0.71
CA SER A 32 6.27 12.69 -0.01
C SER A 32 5.47 13.53 -0.99
N GLY A 33 4.31 14.05 -0.56
CA GLY A 33 3.46 14.91 -1.37
C GLY A 33 4.02 16.32 -1.63
N GLU A 34 5.25 16.61 -1.18
CA GLU A 34 5.85 17.94 -1.29
C GLU A 34 6.10 18.39 -2.74
N ASN A 35 6.29 17.44 -3.64
CA ASN A 35 6.53 17.71 -5.06
C ASN A 35 5.60 16.90 -5.95
N PHE A 36 4.30 17.05 -5.70
CA PHE A 36 3.25 16.26 -6.33
C PHE A 36 3.28 16.33 -7.87
N GLU A 37 3.68 17.44 -8.46
CA GLU A 37 3.82 17.56 -9.92
C GLU A 37 4.81 16.54 -10.51
N MET A 38 5.81 16.14 -9.74
CA MET A 38 6.79 15.13 -10.18
C MET A 38 6.35 13.70 -9.83
N THR A 39 5.47 13.52 -8.87
CA THR A 39 5.04 12.20 -8.38
C THR A 39 3.64 11.82 -8.84
N ASP A 40 2.88 12.72 -9.48
CA ASP A 40 1.53 12.44 -9.98
C ASP A 40 1.48 11.12 -10.78
N PRO A 41 0.58 10.20 -10.48
CA PRO A 41 -0.58 10.27 -9.59
C PRO A 41 -0.30 9.90 -8.10
N PHE A 42 0.93 9.70 -7.70
CA PHE A 42 1.29 9.23 -6.36
C PHE A 42 1.31 10.39 -5.37
N ILE A 43 0.38 10.37 -4.41
CA ILE A 43 0.27 11.38 -3.35
C ILE A 43 1.34 11.15 -2.30
N LEU A 44 1.46 9.90 -1.84
CA LEU A 44 2.47 9.48 -0.87
C LEU A 44 2.74 7.98 -0.98
N LEU A 45 3.90 7.55 -0.53
CA LEU A 45 4.22 6.17 -0.19
C LEU A 45 4.95 6.18 1.15
N MET A 46 4.35 5.54 2.15
CA MET A 46 4.91 5.42 3.50
C MET A 46 5.39 4.01 3.77
N ASP A 47 6.52 3.87 4.46
CA ASP A 47 6.97 2.63 5.09
C ASP A 47 6.69 2.76 6.60
N ASP A 48 5.61 2.14 7.05
CA ASP A 48 5.09 2.24 8.41
C ASP A 48 5.49 1.02 9.24
N HIS A 49 6.09 1.29 10.40
CA HIS A 49 6.51 0.32 11.40
C HIS A 49 5.72 0.55 12.69
N LEU A 50 4.88 -0.41 13.09
CA LEU A 50 4.04 -0.31 14.27
C LEU A 50 4.47 -1.32 15.33
N ASP A 51 4.56 -0.86 16.58
CA ASP A 51 4.64 -1.65 17.82
C ASP A 51 3.76 -0.95 18.88
N ILE A 52 2.46 -0.97 18.64
CA ILE A 52 1.47 -0.15 19.36
C ILE A 52 0.66 -0.94 20.40
N GLY A 53 0.96 -2.23 20.57
CA GLY A 53 0.23 -3.11 21.47
C GLY A 53 -1.25 -3.27 21.04
N ASN A 54 -2.16 -3.18 21.98
CA ASN A 54 -3.60 -3.32 21.73
C ASN A 54 -4.31 -2.01 21.39
N ARG A 55 -3.57 -0.96 21.02
CA ARG A 55 -4.17 0.31 20.61
C ARG A 55 -4.66 0.22 19.16
N PRO A 56 -5.77 0.91 18.81
CA PRO A 56 -6.20 1.02 17.42
C PRO A 56 -5.18 1.84 16.60
N VAL A 57 -5.16 1.64 15.29
CA VAL A 57 -4.27 2.37 14.37
C VAL A 57 -4.69 3.85 14.23
N GLY A 58 -5.94 4.18 14.43
CA GLY A 58 -6.37 5.57 14.32
C GLY A 58 -7.86 5.82 14.60
N GLY A 59 -8.65 4.80 14.74
CA GLY A 59 -10.10 4.92 14.80
C GLY A 59 -10.74 5.30 13.45
N PRO A 60 -12.07 5.44 13.40
CA PRO A 60 -12.78 5.73 12.14
C PRO A 60 -12.32 7.06 11.55
N HIS A 61 -11.96 7.05 10.26
CA HIS A 61 -11.53 8.23 9.53
C HIS A 61 -11.99 8.18 8.07
N PRO A 62 -12.23 9.37 7.43
CA PRO A 62 -12.75 9.43 6.08
C PRO A 62 -11.65 9.48 5.01
N HIS A 63 -11.93 8.88 3.86
CA HIS A 63 -11.20 9.07 2.61
C HIS A 63 -12.18 9.41 1.48
N ALA A 64 -11.77 10.25 0.53
CA ALA A 64 -12.57 10.58 -0.65
C ALA A 64 -11.71 11.07 -1.82
N GLY A 65 -12.07 10.71 -3.04
CA GLY A 65 -11.47 11.22 -4.27
C GLY A 65 -10.12 10.62 -4.66
N PHE A 66 -9.64 9.62 -3.93
CA PHE A 66 -8.36 8.94 -4.17
C PHE A 66 -8.44 7.46 -3.84
N GLU A 67 -7.35 6.75 -4.03
CA GLU A 67 -7.20 5.33 -3.71
C GLU A 67 -6.07 5.10 -2.72
N THR A 68 -6.20 4.08 -1.89
CA THR A 68 -5.12 3.60 -1.03
C THR A 68 -4.76 2.16 -1.40
N VAL A 69 -3.48 1.87 -1.42
CA VAL A 69 -2.95 0.52 -1.62
C VAL A 69 -2.08 0.17 -0.43
N THR A 70 -2.50 -0.82 0.32
CA THR A 70 -1.81 -1.28 1.54
C THR A 70 -1.18 -2.64 1.27
N LEU A 71 0.13 -2.75 1.38
CA LEU A 71 0.89 -4.00 1.32
C LEU A 71 1.42 -4.33 2.71
N ILE A 72 0.99 -5.43 3.29
CA ILE A 72 1.53 -5.90 4.58
C ILE A 72 2.86 -6.63 4.33
N LEU A 73 3.94 -6.13 4.93
CA LEU A 73 5.26 -6.77 4.87
C LEU A 73 5.48 -7.73 6.04
N ASP A 74 4.94 -7.40 7.21
CA ASP A 74 5.00 -8.23 8.42
C ASP A 74 3.78 -7.94 9.30
N GLY A 75 3.27 -8.98 9.98
CA GLY A 75 2.09 -8.87 10.83
C GLY A 75 0.77 -9.04 10.08
N ALA A 76 -0.29 -8.47 10.62
CA ALA A 76 -1.63 -8.46 10.02
C ALA A 76 -2.46 -7.28 10.52
N ILE A 77 -3.30 -6.74 9.66
CA ILE A 77 -4.28 -5.69 9.96
C ILE A 77 -5.70 -6.22 9.75
N TYR A 78 -6.64 -5.67 10.49
CA TYR A 78 -8.06 -5.90 10.30
C TYR A 78 -8.78 -4.59 10.07
N ASP A 79 -9.32 -4.44 8.88
CA ASP A 79 -10.27 -3.39 8.55
C ASP A 79 -11.66 -3.84 8.99
N ARG A 80 -12.27 -3.09 9.90
CA ARG A 80 -13.54 -3.48 10.53
C ARG A 80 -14.72 -3.36 9.62
N ASP A 81 -14.62 -2.54 8.58
CA ASP A 81 -15.76 -2.20 7.77
C ASP A 81 -15.96 -3.21 6.62
N GLU A 82 -15.18 -3.12 5.55
CA GLU A 82 -15.36 -3.99 4.39
C GLU A 82 -14.08 -4.68 3.92
N GLY A 83 -12.93 -4.27 4.47
CA GLY A 83 -11.62 -4.73 4.05
C GLY A 83 -11.21 -6.10 4.59
N GLY A 84 -11.86 -6.57 5.67
CA GLY A 84 -11.52 -7.86 6.30
C GLY A 84 -10.12 -7.91 6.93
N THR A 85 -9.52 -9.11 7.00
CA THR A 85 -8.17 -9.30 7.51
C THR A 85 -7.18 -9.36 6.36
N LEU A 86 -6.11 -8.57 6.48
CA LEU A 86 -4.98 -8.54 5.56
C LEU A 86 -3.74 -9.07 6.28
N ASN A 87 -3.11 -10.10 5.75
CA ASN A 87 -1.95 -10.76 6.32
C ASN A 87 -0.66 -10.38 5.59
N ALA A 88 0.50 -10.73 6.17
CA ALA A 88 1.79 -10.51 5.53
C ALA A 88 1.84 -11.07 4.10
N GLY A 89 2.27 -10.25 3.17
CA GLY A 89 2.33 -10.51 1.74
C GLY A 89 1.04 -10.19 0.98
N GLU A 90 -0.08 -9.90 1.63
CA GLU A 90 -1.34 -9.53 0.98
C GLU A 90 -1.42 -8.03 0.71
N VAL A 91 -2.19 -7.68 -0.32
CA VAL A 91 -2.44 -6.29 -0.74
C VAL A 91 -3.93 -6.02 -0.70
N GLN A 92 -4.31 -4.90 -0.07
CA GLN A 92 -5.63 -4.32 -0.18
C GLN A 92 -5.57 -3.07 -1.04
N TRP A 93 -6.52 -2.94 -1.94
CA TRP A 93 -6.72 -1.74 -2.75
C TRP A 93 -8.10 -1.19 -2.45
N MET A 94 -8.15 -0.06 -1.76
CA MET A 94 -9.38 0.66 -1.47
C MET A 94 -9.54 1.82 -2.45
N THR A 95 -10.61 1.82 -3.21
CA THR A 95 -11.06 2.98 -3.97
C THR A 95 -12.01 3.79 -3.10
N ALA A 96 -11.59 4.95 -2.60
CA ALA A 96 -12.44 5.77 -1.73
C ALA A 96 -13.54 6.49 -2.52
N GLY A 97 -13.31 6.83 -3.79
CA GLY A 97 -14.33 7.38 -4.68
C GLY A 97 -15.11 8.55 -4.07
N SER A 98 -16.43 8.43 -4.01
CA SER A 98 -17.33 9.46 -3.45
C SER A 98 -17.19 9.64 -1.93
N GLY A 99 -16.55 8.72 -1.24
CA GLY A 99 -16.25 8.80 0.18
C GLY A 99 -16.51 7.48 0.91
N VAL A 100 -15.58 7.13 1.79
CA VAL A 100 -15.65 5.98 2.70
C VAL A 100 -15.17 6.40 4.07
N ILE A 101 -15.75 5.84 5.11
CA ILE A 101 -15.21 5.90 6.48
C ILE A 101 -14.77 4.50 6.83
N HIS A 102 -13.51 4.34 7.19
CA HIS A 102 -12.99 3.03 7.60
C HIS A 102 -12.25 3.09 8.94
N ASN A 103 -11.98 1.92 9.50
CA ASN A 103 -11.32 1.76 10.79
C ASN A 103 -10.47 0.51 10.80
N GLU A 104 -9.21 0.63 11.20
CA GLU A 104 -8.20 -0.41 11.13
C GLU A 104 -7.65 -0.79 12.50
N ASP A 105 -7.49 -2.09 12.74
CA ASP A 105 -6.87 -2.65 13.96
C ASP A 105 -5.70 -3.56 13.62
N VAL A 106 -4.57 -3.40 14.31
CA VAL A 106 -3.45 -4.34 14.19
C VAL A 106 -3.74 -5.63 14.95
N ARG A 107 -3.66 -6.78 14.28
CA ARG A 107 -4.01 -8.10 14.85
C ARG A 107 -2.83 -8.83 15.51
N THR A 108 -1.61 -8.54 15.16
CA THR A 108 -0.39 -9.23 15.60
C THR A 108 0.18 -8.63 16.90
N LYS A 109 -0.63 -8.53 17.95
CA LYS A 109 -0.25 -7.91 19.23
C LYS A 109 0.33 -6.50 19.05
N GLY A 110 -0.20 -5.77 18.05
CA GLY A 110 0.22 -4.41 17.73
C GLY A 110 1.51 -4.28 16.94
N LYS A 111 2.13 -5.38 16.51
CA LYS A 111 3.35 -5.35 15.68
C LYS A 111 3.00 -5.57 14.22
N MET A 112 3.45 -4.65 13.37
CA MET A 112 3.20 -4.74 11.94
C MET A 112 4.19 -3.84 11.18
N ARG A 113 4.52 -4.24 9.94
CA ARG A 113 5.14 -3.36 8.95
C ARG A 113 4.35 -3.41 7.66
N LEU A 114 4.08 -2.26 7.10
CA LEU A 114 3.36 -2.14 5.84
C LEU A 114 3.94 -1.03 4.96
N LEU A 115 3.67 -1.14 3.67
CA LEU A 115 3.79 -0.02 2.75
C LEU A 115 2.38 0.49 2.42
N GLN A 116 2.16 1.80 2.59
CA GLN A 116 0.91 2.45 2.24
C GLN A 116 1.13 3.46 1.13
N LEU A 117 0.51 3.22 0.00
CA LEU A 117 0.53 4.08 -1.17
C LEU A 117 -0.83 4.78 -1.33
N TRP A 118 -0.83 6.08 -1.55
CA TRP A 118 -2.00 6.84 -1.95
C TRP A 118 -1.83 7.38 -3.35
N LEU A 119 -2.87 7.22 -4.19
CA LEU A 119 -2.88 7.72 -5.56
C LEU A 119 -4.15 8.52 -5.83
N THR A 120 -4.02 9.58 -6.62
CA THR A 120 -5.21 10.32 -7.05
C THR A 120 -6.02 9.54 -8.07
N LEU A 121 -7.34 9.67 -7.99
CA LEU A 121 -8.22 9.28 -9.08
C LEU A 121 -8.29 10.38 -10.15
N PRO A 122 -8.41 10.01 -11.44
CA PRO A 122 -8.76 10.96 -12.49
C PRO A 122 -10.02 11.75 -12.11
N LYS A 123 -10.07 13.02 -12.47
CA LYS A 123 -11.19 13.92 -12.09
C LYS A 123 -12.58 13.34 -12.40
N SER A 124 -12.71 12.60 -13.50
CA SER A 124 -13.97 11.94 -13.90
C SER A 124 -14.35 10.74 -13.04
N GLN A 125 -13.41 10.21 -12.24
CA GLN A 125 -13.61 9.01 -11.42
C GLN A 125 -13.61 9.29 -9.90
N ARG A 126 -13.42 10.54 -9.49
CA ARG A 126 -13.35 10.89 -8.05
C ARG A 126 -14.65 10.66 -7.29
N TRP A 127 -15.76 10.50 -7.99
CA TRP A 127 -17.10 10.35 -7.41
C TRP A 127 -17.73 8.98 -7.70
N ILE A 128 -16.93 7.99 -8.12
CA ILE A 128 -17.42 6.62 -8.28
C ILE A 128 -17.75 5.98 -6.93
N GLU A 129 -18.50 4.89 -6.97
CA GLU A 129 -18.84 4.11 -5.78
C GLU A 129 -17.56 3.60 -5.11
N PRO A 130 -17.43 3.74 -3.77
CA PRO A 130 -16.33 3.15 -3.01
C PRO A 130 -16.28 1.63 -3.13
N GLY A 131 -15.07 1.06 -3.01
CA GLY A 131 -14.95 -0.39 -3.04
C GLY A 131 -13.57 -0.89 -2.64
N TYR A 132 -13.50 -2.16 -2.26
CA TYR A 132 -12.29 -2.85 -1.84
C TYR A 132 -11.97 -4.01 -2.78
N ARG A 133 -10.69 -4.19 -3.07
CA ARG A 133 -10.13 -5.34 -3.78
C ARG A 133 -8.96 -5.87 -2.99
N CYS A 134 -8.93 -7.17 -2.72
CA CYS A 134 -7.84 -7.81 -2.05
C CYS A 134 -7.07 -8.70 -3.03
N PHE A 135 -5.74 -8.64 -2.97
CA PHE A 135 -4.87 -9.46 -3.80
C PHE A 135 -4.03 -10.35 -2.88
N ILE A 136 -4.18 -11.65 -3.08
CA ILE A 136 -3.31 -12.64 -2.44
C ILE A 136 -2.04 -12.71 -3.29
N PRO A 137 -0.83 -12.56 -2.70
CA PRO A 137 0.39 -12.59 -3.48
C PRO A 137 0.50 -13.93 -4.19
N ILE A 138 0.73 -13.87 -5.49
CA ILE A 138 1.31 -15.01 -6.18
C ILE A 138 2.62 -15.28 -5.44
N ARG A 139 2.77 -16.49 -4.87
CA ARG A 139 4.06 -16.93 -4.39
C ARG A 139 5.05 -16.69 -5.53
N PHE A 140 5.94 -15.73 -5.34
CA PHE A 140 7.12 -15.65 -6.18
C PHE A 140 7.79 -17.02 -6.01
N LEU A 141 7.67 -17.88 -7.00
CA LEU A 141 8.50 -19.05 -7.12
C LEU A 141 9.91 -18.50 -7.27
N CYS A 142 10.59 -18.36 -6.15
CA CYS A 142 12.01 -18.09 -6.14
C CYS A 142 12.63 -19.28 -6.86
N SER A 143 12.93 -19.10 -8.14
CA SER A 143 13.74 -20.04 -8.88
C SER A 143 15.06 -20.12 -8.12
N THR A 144 15.35 -21.28 -7.54
CA THR A 144 16.59 -21.57 -6.84
C THR A 144 17.75 -21.74 -7.83
N ASN A 145 17.87 -20.84 -8.78
CA ASN A 145 19.02 -20.79 -9.67
C ASN A 145 19.90 -19.60 -9.21
N PRO A 146 21.14 -19.84 -8.77
CA PRO A 146 22.02 -18.82 -8.22
C PRO A 146 22.73 -18.04 -9.36
N GLU A 147 21.98 -17.36 -10.21
CA GLU A 147 22.53 -16.35 -11.12
C GLU A 147 22.07 -14.96 -10.65
N PRO A 148 23.01 -14.05 -10.33
CA PRO A 148 22.66 -12.71 -9.85
C PRO A 148 22.30 -11.81 -11.03
N ARG A 149 21.07 -11.90 -11.52
CA ARG A 149 20.51 -11.00 -12.52
C ARG A 149 19.00 -10.81 -12.33
N SER A 150 18.60 -10.13 -11.28
CA SER A 150 17.29 -9.51 -11.27
C SER A 150 17.43 -7.99 -11.37
N VAL A 151 17.62 -7.53 -12.58
CA VAL A 151 17.36 -6.14 -12.94
C VAL A 151 15.84 -6.02 -13.00
N PHE A 152 15.23 -5.32 -12.06
CA PHE A 152 13.85 -4.90 -12.18
C PHE A 152 13.78 -3.84 -13.29
N THR A 153 13.53 -4.27 -14.52
CA THR A 153 13.14 -3.35 -15.58
C THR A 153 11.66 -3.06 -15.43
N ALA A 154 11.30 -1.83 -15.09
CA ALA A 154 9.95 -1.35 -15.22
C ALA A 154 9.62 -1.18 -16.71
N GLY A 155 9.33 -2.28 -17.37
CA GLY A 155 8.57 -2.31 -18.62
C GLY A 155 7.09 -2.01 -18.33
N PRO A 156 6.21 -1.87 -19.34
CA PRO A 156 4.79 -1.88 -19.07
C PRO A 156 4.53 -3.12 -18.22
N LEU A 157 3.97 -2.90 -17.04
CA LEU A 157 3.69 -3.96 -16.09
C LEU A 157 2.60 -4.84 -16.73
N GLU A 158 2.98 -5.74 -17.62
CA GLU A 158 2.27 -6.99 -17.80
C GLU A 158 2.56 -7.82 -16.56
N VAL A 159 2.06 -7.33 -15.43
CA VAL A 159 1.79 -8.19 -14.32
C VAL A 159 0.69 -9.08 -14.84
N PHE A 160 1.06 -10.25 -15.34
CA PHE A 160 0.15 -11.39 -15.43
C PHE A 160 -0.20 -11.76 -13.98
N VAL A 161 -1.00 -10.91 -13.35
CA VAL A 161 -1.74 -11.24 -12.17
C VAL A 161 -2.85 -12.14 -12.67
N GLN A 162 -2.62 -13.45 -12.72
CA GLN A 162 -3.70 -14.37 -12.47
C GLN A 162 -4.08 -14.20 -10.99
N ALA A 163 -4.48 -12.97 -10.65
CA ALA A 163 -5.16 -12.70 -9.43
C ALA A 163 -6.51 -13.38 -9.54
N HIS A 164 -6.75 -14.41 -8.77
CA HIS A 164 -8.11 -14.68 -8.37
C HIS A 164 -8.56 -13.43 -7.62
N GLU A 165 -9.30 -12.57 -8.30
CA GLU A 165 -10.04 -11.47 -7.69
C GLU A 165 -11.03 -12.13 -6.71
N THR A 166 -10.66 -12.20 -5.45
CA THR A 166 -11.60 -12.52 -4.39
C THR A 166 -12.07 -11.18 -3.86
N MET A 167 -13.38 -10.93 -3.92
CA MET A 167 -13.95 -9.88 -3.08
C MET A 167 -13.51 -10.17 -1.66
N CYS A 168 -13.10 -9.15 -0.91
CA CYS A 168 -12.77 -9.31 0.50
C CYS A 168 -13.95 -9.99 1.21
N PRO A 169 -13.73 -11.05 2.00
CA PRO A 169 -14.79 -11.78 2.67
C PRO A 169 -15.52 -10.93 3.70
#